data_3c4251f21c5a794ea26a8e9b89b99503
#
_entry.id   3c4251f21c5a794ea26a8e9b89b99503
#
_cell.length_a   1.000
_cell.length_b   1.000
_cell.length_c   1.000
_cell.angle_alpha   90.00
_cell.angle_beta   90.00
_cell.angle_gamma   90.00
#
_symmetry.space_group_name_H-M   'P 1'
#
loop_
_entity.id
_entity.type
_entity.pdbx_description
1 polymer ?
#
loop_
_entity_poly.entity_id
_entity_poly.type
_entity_poly.pdbx_seq_one_letter_code
_entity_poly.pdbx_strand_id
1 'polypeptide(L)'
;MFIVFDDRPSDSPFVERVWTSYSERAGEFLSVASPHWEMVVTRLRGQMYMTVRGPETRATVAGCPADGEWVGIRFKFGAFLPHLLPATMGDRKDVTLAAATTQSFWLRGSAWEFPDFENAETFVARLARQGLLVRDRSVDGWLREEPQRLSRRSGQRRILRAGGITRAAFRSISRARYATSLLRDGVPILDVVHRAGYYDQPHLCRSLSRLIGQAPGEIARGTRQLSFLYKTSTD
;
A
#
# COMPACT_ATOMS: atom_id res chain seq x y z
N MET A 1 -0.69 -13.24 17.66
CA MET A 1 -0.97 -12.68 16.31
C MET A 1 -2.37 -13.16 15.99
N PHE A 2 -3.26 -12.30 15.55
CA PHE A 2 -4.66 -12.66 15.28
C PHE A 2 -5.03 -12.55 13.79
N ILE A 3 -4.11 -12.04 12.97
CA ILE A 3 -4.19 -12.03 11.50
C ILE A 3 -3.02 -12.83 10.97
N VAL A 4 -3.34 -13.86 10.20
CA VAL A 4 -2.36 -14.59 9.37
C VAL A 4 -2.24 -13.86 8.04
N PHE A 5 -1.06 -13.82 7.48
CA PHE A 5 -0.78 -13.06 6.28
C PHE A 5 0.23 -13.79 5.40
N ASP A 6 -0.02 -13.75 4.11
CA ASP A 6 0.90 -14.24 3.08
C ASP A 6 0.96 -13.25 1.93
N ASP A 7 2.11 -13.15 1.25
CA ASP A 7 2.28 -12.24 0.15
C ASP A 7 3.37 -12.69 -0.83
N ARG A 8 3.25 -12.27 -2.08
CA ARG A 8 4.23 -12.53 -3.12
C ARG A 8 4.49 -11.31 -3.99
N PRO A 9 5.73 -11.10 -4.47
CA PRO A 9 6.02 -10.09 -5.48
C PRO A 9 5.38 -10.45 -6.81
N SER A 10 5.31 -9.48 -7.73
CA SER A 10 4.74 -9.68 -9.06
C SER A 10 5.64 -9.10 -10.15
N ASP A 11 5.80 -9.84 -11.24
CA ASP A 11 6.51 -9.39 -12.45
C ASP A 11 5.64 -8.49 -13.33
N SER A 12 4.35 -8.33 -13.02
CA SER A 12 3.45 -7.45 -13.75
C SER A 12 3.98 -6.01 -13.81
N PRO A 13 3.88 -5.32 -14.95
CA PRO A 13 4.26 -3.91 -15.02
C PRO A 13 3.40 -2.99 -14.15
N PHE A 14 2.26 -3.47 -13.66
CA PHE A 14 1.30 -2.68 -12.87
C PHE A 14 1.26 -3.07 -11.40
N VAL A 15 1.51 -4.33 -11.07
CA VAL A 15 1.39 -4.88 -9.71
C VAL A 15 2.75 -4.90 -9.03
N GLU A 16 2.81 -4.40 -7.81
CA GLU A 16 3.99 -4.51 -6.95
C GLU A 16 3.97 -5.85 -6.21
N ARG A 17 2.81 -6.18 -5.64
CA ARG A 17 2.65 -7.31 -4.74
C ARG A 17 1.19 -7.75 -4.70
N VAL A 18 0.96 -9.04 -4.59
CA VAL A 18 -0.34 -9.63 -4.24
C VAL A 18 -0.22 -10.19 -2.83
N TRP A 19 -1.25 -10.00 -2.01
CA TRP A 19 -1.27 -10.48 -0.64
C TRP A 19 -2.63 -11.08 -0.27
N THR A 20 -2.61 -11.97 0.69
CA THR A 20 -3.81 -12.51 1.32
C THR A 20 -3.69 -12.44 2.83
N SER A 21 -4.80 -12.33 3.52
CA SER A 21 -4.85 -12.41 4.97
C SER A 21 -6.16 -13.00 5.46
N TYR A 22 -6.08 -13.61 6.65
CA TYR A 22 -7.22 -14.17 7.37
C TYR A 22 -7.15 -13.74 8.85
N SER A 23 -8.28 -13.38 9.43
CA SER A 23 -8.38 -13.05 10.85
C SER A 23 -9.08 -14.17 11.63
N GLU A 24 -8.38 -14.77 12.56
CA GLU A 24 -8.93 -15.81 13.44
C GLU A 24 -9.91 -15.26 14.48
N ARG A 25 -9.72 -14.02 14.87
CA ARG A 25 -10.55 -13.32 15.85
C ARG A 25 -10.59 -11.82 15.60
N ALA A 26 -11.59 -11.14 16.11
CA ALA A 26 -11.65 -9.69 16.07
C ALA A 26 -10.50 -9.05 16.85
N GLY A 27 -10.03 -7.91 16.38
CA GLY A 27 -8.94 -7.18 17.02
C GLY A 27 -8.63 -5.86 16.32
N GLU A 28 -7.60 -5.20 16.80
CA GLU A 28 -7.09 -3.96 16.21
C GLU A 28 -5.63 -4.13 15.81
N PHE A 29 -5.26 -3.49 14.71
CA PHE A 29 -3.88 -3.40 14.25
C PHE A 29 -3.54 -1.97 13.83
N LEU A 30 -2.25 -1.68 13.67
CA LEU A 30 -1.81 -0.41 13.10
C LEU A 30 -1.72 -0.53 11.58
N SER A 31 -2.59 0.21 10.86
CA SER A 31 -2.40 0.48 9.44
C SER A 31 -1.31 1.54 9.31
N VAL A 32 -0.17 1.15 8.77
CA VAL A 32 0.99 2.04 8.61
C VAL A 32 0.88 2.83 7.30
N ALA A 33 1.50 4.00 7.25
CA ALA A 33 1.56 4.78 6.03
C ALA A 33 2.07 3.96 4.83
N SER A 34 1.38 4.07 3.70
CA SER A 34 1.69 3.39 2.45
C SER A 34 1.62 4.36 1.27
N PRO A 35 2.63 4.41 0.39
CA PRO A 35 2.59 5.28 -0.77
C PRO A 35 1.78 4.69 -1.94
N HIS A 36 1.31 3.45 -1.80
CA HIS A 36 0.63 2.70 -2.85
C HIS A 36 -0.87 2.67 -2.61
N TRP A 37 -1.63 2.63 -3.68
CA TRP A 37 -3.04 2.29 -3.64
C TRP A 37 -3.24 0.79 -3.91
N GLU A 38 -4.37 0.25 -3.51
CA GLU A 38 -4.67 -1.17 -3.54
C GLU A 38 -6.13 -1.41 -3.96
N MET A 39 -6.37 -2.54 -4.62
CA MET A 39 -7.69 -3.14 -4.72
C MET A 39 -7.75 -4.33 -3.76
N VAL A 40 -8.78 -4.35 -2.90
CA VAL A 40 -8.91 -5.36 -1.84
C VAL A 40 -10.25 -6.04 -1.96
N VAL A 41 -10.22 -7.34 -2.21
CA VAL A 41 -11.39 -8.21 -2.04
C VAL A 41 -11.50 -8.55 -0.57
N THR A 42 -12.64 -8.28 0.02
CA THR A 42 -12.98 -8.70 1.39
C THR A 42 -14.06 -9.76 1.31
N ARG A 43 -13.84 -10.92 1.95
CA ARG A 43 -14.86 -11.92 2.20
C ARG A 43 -15.19 -11.92 3.69
N LEU A 44 -16.43 -11.62 4.01
CA LEU A 44 -16.90 -11.54 5.39
C LEU A 44 -18.35 -12.03 5.49
N ARG A 45 -18.60 -13.00 6.35
CA ARG A 45 -19.96 -13.57 6.58
C ARG A 45 -20.66 -14.00 5.28
N GLY A 46 -19.91 -14.62 4.37
CA GLY A 46 -20.42 -15.11 3.09
C GLY A 46 -20.64 -14.04 2.02
N GLN A 47 -20.36 -12.77 2.33
CA GLN A 47 -20.43 -11.67 1.36
C GLN A 47 -19.05 -11.27 0.88
N MET A 48 -18.97 -10.83 -0.38
CA MET A 48 -17.73 -10.34 -0.99
C MET A 48 -17.86 -8.86 -1.36
N TYR A 49 -16.78 -8.13 -1.14
CA TYR A 49 -16.70 -6.70 -1.43
C TYR A 49 -15.40 -6.40 -2.17
N MET A 50 -15.44 -5.52 -3.16
CA MET A 50 -14.26 -4.92 -3.77
C MET A 50 -14.10 -3.51 -3.24
N THR A 51 -13.00 -3.25 -2.55
CA THR A 51 -12.67 -1.91 -2.04
C THR A 51 -11.39 -1.41 -2.70
N VAL A 52 -11.42 -0.19 -3.21
CA VAL A 52 -10.25 0.53 -3.71
C VAL A 52 -9.75 1.44 -2.61
N ARG A 53 -8.52 1.21 -2.14
CA ARG A 53 -7.87 1.96 -1.07
C ARG A 53 -6.77 2.85 -1.65
N GLY A 54 -6.76 4.09 -1.22
CA GLY A 54 -5.74 5.05 -1.63
C GLY A 54 -4.47 4.98 -0.78
N PRO A 55 -3.47 5.82 -1.10
CA PRO A 55 -2.28 5.94 -0.27
C PRO A 55 -2.62 6.49 1.12
N GLU A 56 -1.90 6.03 2.13
CA GLU A 56 -2.02 6.49 3.52
C GLU A 56 -0.78 7.30 3.90
N THR A 57 -0.96 8.54 4.35
CA THR A 57 0.14 9.47 4.70
C THR A 57 0.49 9.49 6.18
N ARG A 58 -0.22 8.72 7.00
CA ARG A 58 -0.03 8.54 8.44
C ARG A 58 -0.50 7.18 8.88
N ALA A 59 0.02 6.73 10.02
CA ALA A 59 -0.49 5.53 10.66
C ALA A 59 -1.86 5.78 11.30
N THR A 60 -2.71 4.76 11.28
CA THR A 60 -4.05 4.79 11.92
C THR A 60 -4.34 3.45 12.56
N VAL A 61 -5.18 3.43 13.60
CA VAL A 61 -5.72 2.19 14.14
C VAL A 61 -6.83 1.69 13.22
N ALA A 62 -6.80 0.42 12.87
CA ALA A 62 -7.81 -0.25 12.06
C ALA A 62 -8.36 -1.46 12.81
N GLY A 63 -9.70 -1.57 12.82
CA GLY A 63 -10.39 -2.76 13.33
C GLY A 63 -10.37 -3.89 12.30
N CYS A 64 -10.34 -5.11 12.79
CA CYS A 64 -10.42 -6.32 12.01
C CYS A 64 -11.52 -7.21 12.62
N PRO A 65 -12.58 -7.57 11.87
CA PRO A 65 -13.58 -8.52 12.33
C PRO A 65 -12.97 -9.94 12.43
N ALA A 66 -13.60 -10.82 13.20
CA ALA A 66 -13.27 -12.23 13.18
C ALA A 66 -13.73 -12.88 11.86
N ASP A 67 -13.08 -13.97 11.48
CA ASP A 67 -13.41 -14.81 10.31
C ASP A 67 -13.49 -14.02 8.98
N GLY A 68 -12.69 -12.95 8.90
CA GLY A 68 -12.55 -12.17 7.68
C GLY A 68 -11.39 -12.70 6.82
N GLU A 69 -11.60 -12.72 5.51
CA GLU A 69 -10.58 -13.03 4.52
C GLU A 69 -10.38 -11.83 3.59
N TRP A 70 -9.13 -11.55 3.26
CA TRP A 70 -8.79 -10.47 2.34
C TRP A 70 -7.80 -10.95 1.30
N VAL A 71 -7.99 -10.50 0.06
CA VAL A 71 -7.01 -10.59 -1.01
C VAL A 71 -6.75 -9.18 -1.52
N GLY A 72 -5.51 -8.74 -1.49
CA GLY A 72 -5.14 -7.39 -1.91
C GLY A 72 -4.15 -7.40 -3.07
N ILE A 73 -4.40 -6.50 -4.00
CA ILE A 73 -3.52 -6.23 -5.14
C ILE A 73 -2.94 -4.84 -4.91
N ARG A 74 -1.64 -4.77 -4.59
CA ARG A 74 -0.91 -3.52 -4.45
C ARG A 74 -0.34 -3.10 -5.79
N PHE A 75 -0.64 -1.88 -6.21
CA PHE A 75 -0.18 -1.37 -7.49
C PHE A 75 1.15 -0.64 -7.38
N LYS A 76 1.99 -0.80 -8.40
CA LYS A 76 3.24 -0.04 -8.54
C LYS A 76 2.91 1.45 -8.59
N PHE A 77 3.76 2.25 -7.95
CA PHE A 77 3.62 3.70 -8.00
C PHE A 77 3.64 4.17 -9.46
N GLY A 78 2.71 5.06 -9.80
CA GLY A 78 2.51 5.48 -11.19
C GLY A 78 1.42 4.71 -11.96
N ALA A 79 0.95 3.57 -11.45
CA ALA A 79 -0.25 2.91 -11.94
C ALA A 79 -1.50 3.52 -11.30
N PHE A 80 -2.56 3.75 -12.05
CA PHE A 80 -3.81 4.34 -11.53
C PHE A 80 -5.01 4.04 -12.43
N LEU A 81 -6.20 4.16 -11.86
CA LEU A 81 -7.47 4.14 -12.59
C LEU A 81 -7.80 5.58 -13.03
N PRO A 82 -7.90 5.90 -14.32
CA PRO A 82 -8.14 7.28 -14.78
C PRO A 82 -9.41 7.92 -14.24
N HIS A 83 -10.42 7.12 -13.95
CA HIS A 83 -11.72 7.53 -13.41
C HIS A 83 -11.81 7.55 -11.88
N LEU A 84 -10.79 7.03 -11.19
CA LEU A 84 -10.71 6.98 -9.74
C LEU A 84 -9.25 7.23 -9.32
N LEU A 85 -8.87 8.49 -9.27
CA LEU A 85 -7.47 8.88 -9.03
C LEU A 85 -7.06 8.60 -7.58
N PRO A 86 -5.84 8.09 -7.32
CA PRO A 86 -5.36 7.80 -5.98
C PRO A 86 -5.47 8.97 -4.98
N ALA A 87 -5.32 10.21 -5.47
CA ALA A 87 -5.46 11.42 -4.64
C ALA A 87 -6.86 11.61 -4.04
N THR A 88 -7.90 11.04 -4.66
CA THR A 88 -9.29 11.16 -4.16
C THR A 88 -9.61 10.14 -3.07
N MET A 89 -8.76 9.13 -2.91
CA MET A 89 -8.93 8.01 -1.98
C MET A 89 -7.94 8.03 -0.81
N GLY A 90 -7.05 9.03 -0.74
CA GLY A 90 -6.02 9.10 0.28
C GLY A 90 -6.57 9.18 1.71
N ASP A 91 -5.80 8.65 2.67
CA ASP A 91 -6.08 8.71 4.11
C ASP A 91 -7.49 8.20 4.48
N ARG A 92 -7.81 6.95 4.07
CA ARG A 92 -9.07 6.24 4.38
C ARG A 92 -10.33 6.78 3.70
N LYS A 93 -10.20 7.41 2.58
CA LYS A 93 -11.33 7.70 1.68
C LYS A 93 -11.56 6.53 0.72
N ASP A 94 -11.60 5.32 1.28
CA ASP A 94 -11.75 4.09 0.53
C ASP A 94 -13.07 4.09 -0.25
N VAL A 95 -13.06 3.50 -1.45
CA VAL A 95 -14.23 3.39 -2.31
C VAL A 95 -14.61 1.93 -2.45
N THR A 96 -15.75 1.54 -1.89
CA THR A 96 -16.31 0.20 -2.12
C THR A 96 -17.13 0.23 -3.41
N LEU A 97 -16.77 -0.66 -4.34
CA LEU A 97 -17.47 -0.80 -5.61
C LEU A 97 -18.78 -1.58 -5.42
N ALA A 98 -19.82 -1.18 -6.13
CA ALA A 98 -21.12 -1.84 -6.05
C ALA A 98 -21.04 -3.32 -6.48
N ALA A 99 -21.67 -4.21 -5.74
CA ALA A 99 -21.82 -5.61 -6.15
C ALA A 99 -22.71 -5.72 -7.40
N ALA A 100 -22.30 -6.57 -8.33
CA ALA A 100 -23.12 -6.95 -9.49
C ALA A 100 -23.86 -8.25 -9.20
N THR A 101 -23.17 -9.21 -8.59
CA THR A 101 -23.69 -10.47 -8.07
C THR A 101 -22.93 -10.85 -6.80
N THR A 102 -23.19 -12.01 -6.21
CA THR A 102 -22.42 -12.55 -5.09
C THR A 102 -20.94 -12.84 -5.45
N GLN A 103 -20.61 -12.97 -6.74
CA GLN A 103 -19.28 -13.31 -7.25
C GLN A 103 -18.64 -12.21 -8.11
N SER A 104 -19.32 -11.06 -8.28
CA SER A 104 -18.85 -10.00 -9.16
C SER A 104 -19.24 -8.61 -8.66
N PHE A 105 -18.53 -7.62 -9.15
CA PHE A 105 -18.73 -6.20 -8.83
C PHE A 105 -18.80 -5.35 -10.10
N TRP A 106 -19.38 -4.16 -9.99
CA TRP A 106 -19.45 -3.21 -11.10
C TRP A 106 -18.21 -2.33 -11.16
N LEU A 107 -17.59 -2.27 -12.34
CA LEU A 107 -16.55 -1.31 -12.64
C LEU A 107 -16.75 -0.75 -14.05
N ARG A 108 -17.00 0.56 -14.15
CA ARG A 108 -17.19 1.28 -15.42
C ARG A 108 -18.25 0.64 -16.35
N GLY A 109 -19.38 0.26 -15.77
CA GLY A 109 -20.52 -0.26 -16.53
C GLY A 109 -20.40 -1.73 -16.94
N SER A 110 -19.35 -2.42 -16.52
CA SER A 110 -19.18 -3.86 -16.74
C SER A 110 -19.12 -4.61 -15.42
N ALA A 111 -19.66 -5.82 -15.40
CA ALA A 111 -19.49 -6.74 -14.27
C ALA A 111 -18.13 -7.43 -14.36
N TRP A 112 -17.44 -7.49 -13.24
CA TRP A 112 -16.12 -8.11 -13.09
C TRP A 112 -16.15 -9.13 -11.96
N GLU A 113 -15.65 -10.31 -12.22
CA GLU A 113 -15.46 -11.33 -11.18
C GLU A 113 -14.41 -10.85 -10.16
N PHE A 114 -14.62 -11.22 -8.89
CA PHE A 114 -13.63 -10.94 -7.86
C PHE A 114 -12.34 -11.71 -8.14
N PRO A 115 -11.20 -11.03 -8.20
CA PRO A 115 -9.91 -11.73 -8.30
C PRO A 115 -9.59 -12.44 -7.00
N ASP A 116 -8.79 -13.50 -7.11
CA ASP A 116 -8.17 -14.22 -6.01
C ASP A 116 -6.64 -14.04 -6.01
N PHE A 117 -5.98 -14.72 -5.09
CA PHE A 117 -4.53 -14.63 -4.94
C PHE A 117 -3.77 -15.16 -6.17
N GLU A 118 -4.32 -16.16 -6.88
CA GLU A 118 -3.67 -16.83 -8.02
C GLU A 118 -3.90 -16.10 -9.33
N ASN A 119 -5.08 -15.47 -9.51
CA ASN A 119 -5.46 -14.85 -10.79
C ASN A 119 -5.32 -13.32 -10.82
N ALA A 120 -4.81 -12.70 -9.76
CA ALA A 120 -4.70 -11.25 -9.60
C ALA A 120 -4.03 -10.54 -10.79
N GLU A 121 -2.93 -11.07 -11.33
CA GLU A 121 -2.24 -10.47 -12.48
C GLU A 121 -3.05 -10.60 -13.77
N THR A 122 -3.76 -11.70 -13.95
CA THR A 122 -4.67 -11.90 -15.10
C THR A 122 -5.80 -10.88 -15.08
N PHE A 123 -6.40 -10.66 -13.90
CA PHE A 123 -7.39 -9.62 -13.69
C PHE A 123 -6.83 -8.23 -14.01
N VAL A 124 -5.66 -7.88 -13.49
CA VAL A 124 -5.00 -6.59 -13.73
C VAL A 124 -4.64 -6.40 -15.21
N ALA A 125 -4.13 -7.43 -15.88
CA ALA A 125 -3.83 -7.39 -17.31
C ALA A 125 -5.11 -7.14 -18.14
N ARG A 126 -6.25 -7.68 -17.73
CA ARG A 126 -7.54 -7.43 -18.38
C ARG A 126 -8.00 -5.97 -18.18
N LEU A 127 -7.84 -5.42 -16.95
CA LEU A 127 -8.11 -3.99 -16.70
C LEU A 127 -7.26 -3.08 -17.60
N ALA A 128 -5.97 -3.38 -17.72
CA ALA A 128 -5.04 -2.61 -18.54
C ALA A 128 -5.39 -2.70 -20.04
N ARG A 129 -5.71 -3.88 -20.55
CA ARG A 129 -6.14 -4.07 -21.95
C ARG A 129 -7.42 -3.30 -22.29
N GLN A 130 -8.32 -3.13 -21.34
CA GLN A 130 -9.56 -2.34 -21.52
C GLN A 130 -9.35 -0.84 -21.27
N GLY A 131 -8.13 -0.38 -21.01
CA GLY A 131 -7.81 1.01 -20.74
C GLY A 131 -8.34 1.53 -19.39
N LEU A 132 -8.83 0.63 -18.52
CA LEU A 132 -9.33 0.99 -17.19
C LEU A 132 -8.20 1.22 -16.18
N LEU A 133 -7.04 0.61 -16.42
CA LEU A 133 -5.81 0.81 -15.65
C LEU A 133 -4.70 1.30 -16.58
N VAL A 134 -4.04 2.37 -16.19
CA VAL A 134 -2.89 2.94 -16.92
C VAL A 134 -1.69 3.10 -16.00
N ARG A 135 -0.48 3.18 -16.59
CA ARG A 135 0.74 3.48 -15.84
C ARG A 135 1.52 4.61 -16.52
N ASP A 136 1.81 5.65 -15.75
CA ASP A 136 2.75 6.71 -16.16
C ASP A 136 4.18 6.33 -15.75
N ARG A 137 4.93 5.72 -16.67
CA ARG A 137 6.32 5.28 -16.42
C ARG A 137 7.28 6.44 -16.19
N SER A 138 6.92 7.67 -16.60
CA SER A 138 7.78 8.84 -16.37
C SER A 138 7.94 9.14 -14.87
N VAL A 139 6.99 8.68 -14.05
CA VAL A 139 7.04 8.82 -12.59
C VAL A 139 8.24 8.09 -11.98
N ASP A 140 8.62 6.93 -12.55
CA ASP A 140 9.76 6.14 -12.05
C ASP A 140 11.07 6.95 -12.10
N GLY A 141 11.35 7.64 -13.21
CA GLY A 141 12.52 8.52 -13.34
C GLY A 141 12.48 9.72 -12.39
N TRP A 142 11.29 10.29 -12.15
CA TRP A 142 11.13 11.37 -11.17
C TRP A 142 11.39 10.91 -9.72
N LEU A 143 11.03 9.69 -9.38
CA LEU A 143 11.32 9.13 -8.06
C LEU A 143 12.81 8.88 -7.85
N ARG A 144 13.54 8.45 -8.91
CA ARG A 144 14.99 8.17 -8.90
C ARG A 144 15.86 9.40 -9.11
N GLU A 145 15.28 10.59 -9.30
CA GLU A 145 16.01 11.85 -9.59
C GLU A 145 16.77 11.82 -10.92
N GLU A 146 16.37 11.00 -11.84
CA GLU A 146 16.93 10.98 -13.18
C GLU A 146 16.66 12.31 -13.92
N PRO A 147 17.57 12.76 -14.78
CA PRO A 147 17.33 13.94 -15.62
C PRO A 147 16.04 13.78 -16.43
N GLN A 148 15.16 14.75 -16.35
CA GLN A 148 13.86 14.71 -17.01
C GLN A 148 13.72 15.87 -18.01
N ARG A 149 13.07 15.62 -19.15
CA ARG A 149 12.77 16.65 -20.14
C ARG A 149 11.65 17.61 -19.72
N LEU A 150 10.90 17.26 -18.69
CA LEU A 150 9.77 18.05 -18.18
C LEU A 150 10.23 19.00 -17.06
N SER A 151 9.52 20.13 -16.93
CA SER A 151 9.72 21.03 -15.79
C SER A 151 9.38 20.34 -14.45
N ARG A 152 10.00 20.81 -13.36
CA ARG A 152 9.71 20.33 -12.00
C ARG A 152 8.21 20.36 -11.66
N ARG A 153 7.51 21.43 -12.07
CA ARG A 153 6.07 21.60 -11.85
C ARG A 153 5.25 20.51 -12.58
N SER A 154 5.61 20.21 -13.82
CA SER A 154 4.95 19.16 -14.60
C SER A 154 5.19 17.79 -14.01
N GLY A 155 6.42 17.50 -13.55
CA GLY A 155 6.74 16.25 -12.85
C GLY A 155 5.97 16.09 -11.55
N GLN A 156 5.89 17.13 -10.72
CA GLN A 156 5.10 17.11 -9.48
C GLN A 156 3.61 16.83 -9.75
N ARG A 157 3.04 17.44 -10.78
CA ARG A 157 1.64 17.18 -11.19
C ARG A 157 1.42 15.72 -11.60
N ARG A 158 2.35 15.13 -12.38
CA ARG A 158 2.27 13.72 -12.79
C ARG A 158 2.36 12.78 -11.59
N ILE A 159 3.33 13.00 -10.70
CA ILE A 159 3.48 12.23 -9.46
C ILE A 159 2.19 12.28 -8.64
N LEU A 160 1.64 13.49 -8.42
CA LEU A 160 0.41 13.65 -7.64
C LEU A 160 -0.80 12.98 -8.30
N ARG A 161 -0.93 13.10 -9.64
CA ARG A 161 -2.01 12.46 -10.38
C ARG A 161 -1.93 10.93 -10.31
N ALA A 162 -0.76 10.37 -10.56
CA ALA A 162 -0.57 8.93 -10.70
C ALA A 162 -0.37 8.20 -9.36
N GLY A 163 0.16 8.89 -8.34
CA GLY A 163 0.43 8.30 -7.02
C GLY A 163 -0.44 8.82 -5.88
N GLY A 164 -1.16 9.91 -6.08
CA GLY A 164 -2.02 10.52 -5.04
C GLY A 164 -1.29 11.26 -3.93
N ILE A 165 0.04 11.19 -3.89
CA ILE A 165 0.89 11.85 -2.88
C ILE A 165 2.06 12.56 -3.54
N THR A 166 2.70 13.46 -2.80
CA THR A 166 3.90 14.15 -3.27
C THR A 166 5.11 13.22 -3.24
N ARG A 167 6.15 13.54 -4.02
CA ARG A 167 7.44 12.84 -3.98
C ARG A 167 8.07 12.87 -2.59
N ALA A 168 7.96 13.99 -1.88
CA ALA A 168 8.48 14.13 -0.52
C ALA A 168 7.76 13.17 0.45
N ALA A 169 6.43 13.04 0.34
CA ALA A 169 5.65 12.09 1.12
C ALA A 169 6.04 10.64 0.79
N PHE A 170 6.14 10.30 -0.51
CA PHE A 170 6.61 8.98 -0.95
C PHE A 170 7.94 8.61 -0.30
N ARG A 171 8.95 9.50 -0.39
CA ARG A 171 10.28 9.27 0.19
C ARG A 171 10.24 9.14 1.71
N SER A 172 9.46 9.99 2.39
CA SER A 172 9.34 9.94 3.84
C SER A 172 8.72 8.61 4.30
N ILE A 173 7.68 8.13 3.61
CA ILE A 173 7.03 6.86 3.92
C ILE A 173 7.99 5.69 3.65
N SER A 174 8.63 5.65 2.48
CA SER A 174 9.59 4.60 2.12
C SER A 174 10.74 4.52 3.11
N ARG A 175 11.29 5.68 3.51
CA ARG A 175 12.35 5.77 4.52
C ARG A 175 11.89 5.25 5.89
N ALA A 176 10.68 5.61 6.33
CA ALA A 176 10.15 5.15 7.61
C ALA A 176 9.91 3.64 7.61
N ARG A 177 9.42 3.08 6.50
CA ARG A 177 9.24 1.62 6.33
C ARG A 177 10.58 0.90 6.35
N TYR A 178 11.59 1.41 5.68
CA TYR A 178 12.95 0.85 5.72
C TYR A 178 13.55 0.92 7.13
N ALA A 179 13.42 2.05 7.83
CA ALA A 179 13.86 2.16 9.22
C ALA A 179 13.16 1.14 10.13
N THR A 180 11.87 0.88 9.87
CA THR A 180 11.10 -0.11 10.63
C THR A 180 11.60 -1.53 10.38
N SER A 181 11.96 -1.91 9.14
CA SER A 181 12.56 -3.23 8.89
C SER A 181 13.88 -3.38 9.66
N LEU A 182 14.78 -2.40 9.58
CA LEU A 182 16.04 -2.43 10.31
C LEU A 182 15.86 -2.60 11.83
N LEU A 183 14.89 -1.88 12.44
CA LEU A 183 14.60 -2.01 13.87
C LEU A 183 14.08 -3.41 14.24
N ARG A 184 13.25 -4.00 13.38
CA ARG A 184 12.74 -5.36 13.58
C ARG A 184 13.81 -6.44 13.42
N ASP A 185 14.81 -6.17 12.57
CA ASP A 185 16.00 -7.00 12.40
C ASP A 185 17.03 -6.81 13.53
N GLY A 186 16.68 -6.02 14.55
CA GLY A 186 17.54 -5.80 15.74
C GLY A 186 18.66 -4.80 15.54
N VAL A 187 18.65 -4.02 14.47
CA VAL A 187 19.67 -2.99 14.23
C VAL A 187 19.57 -1.89 15.31
N PRO A 188 20.68 -1.49 15.97
CA PRO A 188 20.69 -0.44 16.97
C PRO A 188 20.13 0.90 16.44
N ILE A 189 19.40 1.64 17.29
CA ILE A 189 18.68 2.86 16.90
C ILE A 189 19.61 3.88 16.23
N LEU A 190 20.82 4.06 16.73
CA LEU A 190 21.79 5.02 16.16
C LEU A 190 22.23 4.60 14.75
N ASP A 191 22.40 3.30 14.53
CA ASP A 191 22.75 2.77 13.20
C ASP A 191 21.57 2.92 12.24
N VAL A 192 20.32 2.76 12.72
CA VAL A 192 19.12 3.02 11.92
C VAL A 192 19.03 4.48 11.49
N VAL A 193 19.36 5.44 12.39
CA VAL A 193 19.42 6.86 12.04
C VAL A 193 20.32 7.07 10.82
N HIS A 194 21.54 6.52 10.86
CA HIS A 194 22.50 6.65 9.76
C HIS A 194 22.07 5.91 8.50
N ARG A 195 21.72 4.61 8.59
CA ARG A 195 21.37 3.78 7.42
C ARG A 195 20.11 4.26 6.72
N ALA A 196 19.10 4.72 7.48
CA ALA A 196 17.85 5.23 6.90
C ALA A 196 17.92 6.72 6.54
N GLY A 197 19.04 7.41 6.74
CA GLY A 197 19.27 8.80 6.36
C GLY A 197 18.42 9.80 7.15
N TYR A 198 18.27 9.57 8.45
CA TYR A 198 17.70 10.56 9.36
C TYR A 198 18.79 11.49 9.89
N TYR A 199 18.42 12.73 10.20
CA TYR A 199 19.36 13.72 10.73
C TYR A 199 19.81 13.34 12.15
N ASP A 200 18.87 12.97 13.00
CA ASP A 200 19.06 12.59 14.40
C ASP A 200 17.98 11.60 14.88
N GLN A 201 18.17 11.09 16.11
CA GLN A 201 17.20 10.19 16.72
C GLN A 201 15.82 10.85 16.97
N PRO A 202 15.71 12.10 17.45
CA PRO A 202 14.41 12.79 17.53
C PRO A 202 13.67 12.88 16.20
N HIS A 203 14.36 13.12 15.08
CA HIS A 203 13.77 13.12 13.75
C HIS A 203 13.23 11.73 13.37
N LEU A 204 14.00 10.67 13.62
CA LEU A 204 13.54 9.28 13.44
C LEU A 204 12.29 9.00 14.28
N CYS A 205 12.30 9.33 15.57
CA CYS A 205 11.17 9.10 16.48
C CYS A 205 9.90 9.81 16.00
N ARG A 206 9.95 11.10 15.65
CA ARG A 206 8.79 11.82 15.12
C ARG A 206 8.25 11.21 13.82
N SER A 207 9.16 10.81 12.93
CA SER A 207 8.80 10.19 11.67
C SER A 207 8.10 8.85 11.88
N LEU A 208 8.65 7.97 12.70
CA LEU A 208 8.07 6.66 12.98
C LEU A 208 6.74 6.76 13.74
N SER A 209 6.64 7.62 14.76
CA SER A 209 5.38 7.84 15.47
C SER A 209 4.25 8.29 14.53
N ARG A 210 4.55 9.17 13.56
CA ARG A 210 3.57 9.66 12.58
C ARG A 210 3.22 8.61 11.51
N LEU A 211 4.24 7.94 10.93
CA LEU A 211 4.07 7.14 9.71
C LEU A 211 3.84 5.65 10.02
N ILE A 212 4.33 5.17 11.16
CA ILE A 212 4.22 3.77 11.60
C ILE A 212 3.30 3.64 12.82
N GLY A 213 3.13 4.74 13.60
CA GLY A 213 2.29 4.75 14.79
C GLY A 213 2.96 4.19 16.05
N GLN A 214 4.28 3.99 16.01
CA GLN A 214 5.07 3.45 17.12
C GLN A 214 6.42 4.16 17.25
N ALA A 215 6.93 4.24 18.48
CA ALA A 215 8.29 4.66 18.73
C ALA A 215 9.31 3.56 18.34
N PRO A 216 10.59 3.91 18.05
CA PRO A 216 11.61 2.92 17.66
C PRO A 216 11.74 1.74 18.62
N GLY A 217 11.71 1.98 19.93
CA GLY A 217 11.80 0.92 20.94
C GLY A 217 10.57 -0.01 20.97
N GLU A 218 9.39 0.47 20.65
CA GLU A 218 8.17 -0.35 20.53
C GLU A 218 8.23 -1.25 19.29
N ILE A 219 8.73 -0.71 18.18
CA ILE A 219 8.93 -1.44 16.93
C ILE A 219 9.92 -2.59 17.14
N ALA A 220 11.08 -2.30 17.77
CA ALA A 220 12.11 -3.30 18.05
C ALA A 220 11.60 -4.43 18.96
N ARG A 221 10.70 -4.14 19.90
CA ARG A 221 10.07 -5.15 20.77
C ARG A 221 8.89 -5.89 20.13
N GLY A 222 8.40 -5.44 18.97
CA GLY A 222 7.27 -6.07 18.29
C GLY A 222 5.94 -5.97 19.06
N THR A 223 5.71 -4.88 19.81
CA THR A 223 4.59 -4.75 20.75
C THR A 223 3.19 -4.72 20.10
N ARG A 224 3.09 -4.34 18.83
CA ARG A 224 1.82 -4.32 18.10
C ARG A 224 1.95 -4.92 16.72
N GLN A 225 0.85 -5.51 16.24
CA GLN A 225 0.75 -5.95 14.87
C GLN A 225 0.61 -4.73 13.95
N LEU A 226 1.48 -4.66 12.94
CA LEU A 226 1.49 -3.61 11.92
C LEU A 226 0.92 -4.17 10.63
N SER A 227 0.17 -3.36 9.85
CA SER A 227 -0.18 -3.73 8.49
C SER A 227 1.09 -3.72 7.61
N PHE A 228 1.31 -4.75 6.83
CA PHE A 228 2.27 -4.81 5.73
C PHE A 228 3.76 -4.54 6.04
N LEU A 229 4.21 -4.79 7.24
CA LEU A 229 5.62 -4.92 7.53
C LEU A 229 5.99 -6.40 7.60
N TYR A 230 5.70 -7.09 6.52
CA TYR A 230 6.03 -8.49 6.39
C TYR A 230 7.33 -8.58 5.63
N LYS A 231 8.18 -9.42 6.20
CA LYS A 231 9.41 -9.94 5.60
C LYS A 231 9.72 -9.26 4.27
N THR A 232 10.38 -8.12 4.30
CA THR A 232 11.28 -7.81 3.21
C THR A 232 12.25 -8.97 3.23
N SER A 233 11.96 -10.00 2.45
CA SER A 233 12.98 -10.97 2.10
C SER A 233 14.09 -10.14 1.49
N THR A 234 15.15 -10.00 2.25
CA THR A 234 16.44 -9.57 1.76
C THR A 234 16.89 -10.72 0.88
N ASP A 235 16.80 -10.56 -0.42
CA ASP A 235 17.69 -11.14 -1.40
C ASP A 235 18.42 -10.00 -2.09
#